data_b808007bea61d41c33a392beda6c259d
#
_entry.id   b808007bea61d41c33a392beda6c259d
#
_cell.length_a   1.000
_cell.length_b   1.000
_cell.length_c   1.000
_cell.angle_alpha   90.00
_cell.angle_beta   90.00
_cell.angle_gamma   90.00
#
_symmetry.space_group_name_H-M   'P 1'
#
loop_
_entity.id
_entity.type
_entity.pdbx_description
1 polymer ?
#
loop_
_entity_poly.entity_id
_entity_poly.type
_entity_poly.pdbx_seq_one_letter_code
_entity_poly.pdbx_strand_id
1 'polypeptide(L)'
;MLRASVYERLSRSNATLIATRDLGEGFGLARWSNLRDRVGYENDRCHVLSLYTEGGNAARRADRPSGHGFPGALTLMPQGARSDWHIEGAFAFQHLYIPDAALRAFAAEVLEIDPARVALPEVTYAEDAALVARLAALEAAAAPHIARAALWEVLHHLLTHGRWHGLREARARGGLPPALLRRITRSVTEAPEAPHRLADLAALAGLSEFHFHRAFRGSTGLTPQGFVERARIRAAEPLIARGMPLAEVAAACGFADHSHLTRAFRKARGVAPSVWRKP
;
A
#
# COMPACT_ATOMS: atom_id res chain seq x y z
N MET A 1 -9.64 -0.20 -10.99
CA MET A 1 -10.79 -0.82 -10.30
C MET A 1 -10.24 -1.64 -9.13
N LEU A 2 -10.70 -1.35 -7.91
CA LEU A 2 -10.26 -2.04 -6.69
C LEU A 2 -10.63 -3.53 -6.77
N ARG A 3 -9.62 -4.42 -6.66
CA ARG A 3 -9.79 -5.88 -6.66
C ARG A 3 -9.55 -6.46 -5.25
N ALA A 4 -10.10 -5.84 -4.24
CA ALA A 4 -10.01 -6.33 -2.87
C ALA A 4 -11.24 -7.20 -2.55
N SER A 5 -11.04 -8.37 -1.94
CA SER A 5 -12.13 -9.27 -1.58
C SER A 5 -13.16 -8.62 -0.66
N VAL A 6 -12.69 -7.81 0.30
CA VAL A 6 -13.57 -7.03 1.20
C VAL A 6 -14.39 -6.00 0.43
N TYR A 7 -13.80 -5.32 -0.57
CA TYR A 7 -14.53 -4.38 -1.42
C TYR A 7 -15.64 -5.09 -2.23
N GLU A 8 -15.29 -6.21 -2.86
CA GLU A 8 -16.25 -7.02 -3.62
C GLU A 8 -17.37 -7.58 -2.73
N ARG A 9 -17.03 -7.96 -1.49
CA ARG A 9 -18.00 -8.47 -0.52
C ARG A 9 -18.95 -7.37 -0.05
N LEU A 10 -18.45 -6.18 0.28
CA LEU A 10 -19.29 -5.02 0.63
C LEU A 10 -20.19 -4.60 -0.51
N SER A 11 -19.70 -4.59 -1.75
CA SER A 11 -20.52 -4.27 -2.94
C SER A 11 -21.68 -5.23 -3.19
N ARG A 12 -21.67 -6.39 -2.54
CA ARG A 12 -22.74 -7.42 -2.62
C ARG A 12 -23.55 -7.55 -1.32
N SER A 13 -23.23 -6.76 -0.32
CA SER A 13 -23.92 -6.71 0.97
C SER A 13 -24.96 -5.58 1.01
N ASN A 14 -25.49 -5.29 2.18
CA ASN A 14 -26.39 -4.15 2.39
C ASN A 14 -25.66 -2.81 2.49
N ALA A 15 -24.32 -2.79 2.36
CA ALA A 15 -23.55 -1.57 2.38
C ALA A 15 -23.74 -0.75 1.10
N THR A 16 -23.85 0.55 1.24
CA THR A 16 -23.92 1.49 0.11
C THR A 16 -22.57 2.15 -0.08
N LEU A 17 -22.02 2.07 -1.31
CA LEU A 17 -20.81 2.77 -1.69
C LEU A 17 -21.13 4.26 -1.88
N ILE A 18 -20.49 5.12 -1.09
CA ILE A 18 -20.64 6.58 -1.17
C ILE A 18 -19.63 7.17 -2.17
N ALA A 19 -18.38 6.76 -2.05
CA ALA A 19 -17.29 7.24 -2.90
C ALA A 19 -16.17 6.21 -2.99
N THR A 20 -15.43 6.23 -4.10
CA THR A 20 -14.22 5.41 -4.26
C THR A 20 -13.16 6.18 -5.02
N ARG A 21 -11.89 5.92 -4.69
CA ARG A 21 -10.73 6.55 -5.29
C ARG A 21 -9.61 5.53 -5.47
N ASP A 22 -9.08 5.43 -6.68
CA ASP A 22 -7.86 4.68 -6.96
C ASP A 22 -6.65 5.57 -6.62
N LEU A 23 -5.76 5.06 -5.78
CA LEU A 23 -4.55 5.76 -5.34
C LEU A 23 -3.28 5.29 -6.06
N GLY A 24 -3.44 4.39 -7.05
CA GLY A 24 -2.33 3.76 -7.77
C GLY A 24 -1.71 2.58 -7.03
N GLU A 25 -0.93 1.77 -7.72
CA GLU A 25 -0.23 0.58 -7.20
C GLU A 25 -1.13 -0.44 -6.49
N GLY A 26 -2.44 -0.41 -6.77
CA GLY A 26 -3.44 -1.25 -6.13
C GLY A 26 -3.96 -0.71 -4.79
N PHE A 27 -3.45 0.42 -4.29
CA PHE A 27 -4.07 1.13 -3.17
C PHE A 27 -5.40 1.72 -3.58
N GLY A 28 -6.34 1.72 -2.66
CA GLY A 28 -7.64 2.32 -2.89
C GLY A 28 -8.28 2.83 -1.62
N LEU A 29 -9.08 3.88 -1.77
CA LEU A 29 -9.87 4.46 -0.72
C LEU A 29 -11.33 4.33 -1.09
N ALA A 30 -12.20 3.89 -0.18
CA ALA A 30 -13.63 3.87 -0.39
C ALA A 30 -14.40 4.27 0.87
N ARG A 31 -15.46 5.04 0.69
CA ARG A 31 -16.42 5.39 1.73
C ARG A 31 -17.69 4.60 1.56
N TRP A 32 -18.18 4.10 2.66
CA TRP A 32 -19.36 3.26 2.74
C TRP A 32 -20.32 3.76 3.81
N SER A 33 -21.59 3.48 3.66
CA SER A 33 -22.57 3.50 4.74
C SER A 33 -23.25 2.15 4.86
N ASN A 34 -23.70 1.81 6.07
CA ASN A 34 -24.49 0.61 6.33
C ASN A 34 -25.50 0.90 7.44
N LEU A 35 -26.61 0.18 7.45
CA LEU A 35 -27.66 0.33 8.47
C LEU A 35 -27.91 -0.98 9.20
N ARG A 36 -27.99 -2.09 8.48
CA ARG A 36 -28.23 -3.42 9.02
C ARG A 36 -27.62 -4.47 8.11
N ASP A 37 -26.69 -5.27 8.67
CA ASP A 37 -26.00 -6.30 7.90
C ASP A 37 -25.44 -7.41 8.81
N ARG A 38 -25.19 -8.56 8.19
CA ARG A 38 -24.37 -9.63 8.74
C ARG A 38 -23.40 -10.06 7.66
N VAL A 39 -22.14 -9.69 7.80
CA VAL A 39 -21.17 -9.84 6.74
C VAL A 39 -19.87 -10.44 7.26
N GLY A 40 -19.40 -11.49 6.58
CA GLY A 40 -18.09 -12.10 6.80
C GLY A 40 -17.09 -11.66 5.74
N TYR A 41 -15.86 -11.38 6.15
CA TYR A 41 -14.77 -10.99 5.28
C TYR A 41 -13.63 -12.01 5.34
N GLU A 42 -13.02 -12.22 4.17
CA GLU A 42 -11.72 -12.89 4.01
C GLU A 42 -10.77 -11.92 3.30
N ASN A 43 -9.73 -11.48 3.98
CA ASN A 43 -8.75 -10.53 3.44
C ASN A 43 -7.64 -11.25 2.66
N ASP A 44 -7.96 -11.93 1.57
CA ASP A 44 -7.02 -12.74 0.82
C ASP A 44 -6.03 -11.92 -0.03
N ARG A 45 -6.37 -10.67 -0.39
CA ARG A 45 -5.63 -9.88 -1.39
C ARG A 45 -4.93 -8.64 -0.87
N CYS A 46 -5.33 -8.09 0.27
CA CYS A 46 -4.76 -6.86 0.82
C CYS A 46 -5.04 -6.73 2.31
N HIS A 47 -4.36 -5.81 2.99
CA HIS A 47 -4.77 -5.33 4.31
C HIS A 47 -5.87 -4.29 4.14
N VAL A 48 -6.75 -4.17 5.12
CA VAL A 48 -7.81 -3.14 5.17
C VAL A 48 -7.71 -2.37 6.47
N LEU A 49 -7.45 -1.07 6.36
CA LEU A 49 -7.58 -0.12 7.46
C LEU A 49 -8.95 0.55 7.36
N SER A 50 -9.76 0.40 8.38
CA SER A 50 -11.09 1.01 8.48
C SER A 50 -11.10 2.12 9.51
N LEU A 51 -11.73 3.24 9.16
CA LEU A 51 -12.05 4.35 10.06
C LEU A 51 -13.57 4.53 10.10
N TYR A 52 -14.17 4.47 11.27
CA TYR A 52 -15.57 4.83 11.46
C TYR A 52 -15.72 6.35 11.50
N THR A 53 -16.42 6.91 10.52
CA THR A 53 -16.58 8.36 10.39
C THR A 53 -17.82 8.87 11.12
N GLU A 54 -18.88 8.06 11.17
CA GLU A 54 -20.15 8.39 11.81
C GLU A 54 -20.79 7.14 12.41
N GLY A 55 -21.43 7.24 13.57
CA GLY A 55 -22.14 6.14 14.21
C GLY A 55 -21.23 4.97 14.61
N GLY A 56 -21.72 3.75 14.40
CA GLY A 56 -20.95 2.51 14.65
C GLY A 56 -21.21 1.87 16.02
N ASN A 57 -21.94 2.51 16.93
CA ASN A 57 -22.20 1.98 18.28
C ASN A 57 -23.00 0.66 18.29
N ALA A 58 -23.68 0.35 17.18
CA ALA A 58 -24.38 -0.90 16.95
C ALA A 58 -23.68 -1.82 15.93
N ALA A 59 -22.41 -1.56 15.64
CA ALA A 59 -21.55 -2.43 14.84
C ALA A 59 -20.58 -3.17 15.76
N ARG A 60 -20.53 -4.50 15.65
CA ARG A 60 -19.66 -5.36 16.47
C ARG A 60 -19.09 -6.52 15.68
N ARG A 61 -17.94 -6.99 16.12
CA ARG A 61 -17.42 -8.27 15.64
C ARG A 61 -18.19 -9.43 16.28
N ALA A 62 -18.57 -10.40 15.47
CA ALA A 62 -19.29 -11.59 15.93
C ALA A 62 -18.38 -12.78 16.20
N ASP A 63 -17.22 -12.85 15.54
CA ASP A 63 -16.24 -13.93 15.65
C ASP A 63 -15.37 -13.85 16.92
N ARG A 64 -15.37 -12.70 17.60
CA ARG A 64 -14.64 -12.51 18.87
C ARG A 64 -15.23 -11.39 19.72
N PRO A 65 -15.09 -11.43 21.06
CA PRO A 65 -15.43 -10.31 21.93
C PRO A 65 -14.57 -9.09 21.62
N SER A 66 -15.16 -7.97 21.23
CA SER A 66 -14.41 -6.78 20.81
C SER A 66 -15.08 -5.45 21.21
N GLY A 67 -16.18 -5.48 21.98
CA GLY A 67 -16.99 -4.29 22.21
C GLY A 67 -17.78 -3.89 20.95
N HIS A 68 -17.96 -2.59 20.77
CA HIS A 68 -18.68 -2.01 19.63
C HIS A 68 -17.88 -0.85 19.02
N GLY A 69 -18.20 -0.46 17.80
CA GLY A 69 -17.61 0.69 17.13
C GLY A 69 -18.07 2.02 17.75
N PHE A 70 -17.42 3.09 17.34
CA PHE A 70 -17.73 4.49 17.68
C PHE A 70 -17.10 5.42 16.63
N PRO A 71 -17.55 6.67 16.48
CA PRO A 71 -16.91 7.62 15.58
C PRO A 71 -15.43 7.84 15.95
N GLY A 72 -14.52 7.71 14.99
CA GLY A 72 -13.08 7.74 15.21
C GLY A 72 -12.44 6.37 15.47
N ALA A 73 -13.23 5.31 15.67
CA ALA A 73 -12.70 3.97 15.84
C ALA A 73 -11.96 3.49 14.60
N LEU A 74 -10.79 2.91 14.83
CA LEU A 74 -9.94 2.33 13.81
C LEU A 74 -9.92 0.81 13.93
N THR A 75 -9.99 0.13 12.79
CA THR A 75 -9.87 -1.32 12.70
C THR A 75 -8.88 -1.67 11.61
N LEU A 76 -7.91 -2.52 11.91
CA LEU A 76 -6.94 -3.03 10.96
C LEU A 76 -7.13 -4.53 10.80
N MET A 77 -7.49 -4.94 9.60
CA MET A 77 -7.62 -6.33 9.20
C MET A 77 -6.48 -6.68 8.24
N PRO A 78 -5.45 -7.40 8.70
CA PRO A 78 -4.32 -7.77 7.84
C PRO A 78 -4.73 -8.76 6.75
N GLN A 79 -3.92 -8.83 5.70
CA GLN A 79 -4.07 -9.87 4.68
C GLN A 79 -3.99 -11.26 5.32
N GLY A 80 -4.90 -12.15 4.94
CA GLY A 80 -5.08 -13.49 5.51
C GLY A 80 -6.02 -13.54 6.72
N ALA A 81 -6.44 -12.39 7.27
CA ALA A 81 -7.39 -12.36 8.37
C ALA A 81 -8.83 -12.63 7.91
N ARG A 82 -9.63 -13.21 8.82
CA ARG A 82 -11.07 -13.40 8.68
C ARG A 82 -11.79 -12.64 9.78
N SER A 83 -12.97 -12.13 9.50
CA SER A 83 -13.79 -11.43 10.48
C SER A 83 -15.27 -11.49 10.12
N ASP A 84 -16.13 -11.66 11.11
CA ASP A 84 -17.58 -11.63 10.98
C ASP A 84 -18.13 -10.42 11.74
N TRP A 85 -19.07 -9.72 11.11
CA TRP A 85 -19.61 -8.47 11.61
C TRP A 85 -21.13 -8.48 11.68
N HIS A 86 -21.66 -8.01 12.79
CA HIS A 86 -23.07 -7.73 12.97
C HIS A 86 -23.27 -6.21 13.08
N ILE A 87 -24.14 -5.69 12.25
CA ILE A 87 -24.48 -4.27 12.14
C ILE A 87 -25.96 -4.12 12.36
N GLU A 88 -26.34 -3.41 13.41
CA GLU A 88 -27.72 -3.22 13.85
C GLU A 88 -28.11 -1.75 13.97
N GLY A 89 -27.32 -0.83 13.41
CA GLY A 89 -27.57 0.61 13.41
C GLY A 89 -26.78 1.33 12.32
N ALA A 90 -27.23 2.53 11.99
CA ALA A 90 -26.62 3.34 10.95
C ALA A 90 -25.17 3.74 11.31
N PHE A 91 -24.27 3.59 10.36
CA PHE A 91 -22.91 4.11 10.45
C PHE A 91 -22.31 4.37 9.07
N ALA A 92 -21.33 5.26 9.01
CA ALA A 92 -20.49 5.48 7.86
C ALA A 92 -19.03 5.16 8.21
N PHE A 93 -18.29 4.66 7.23
CA PHE A 93 -16.91 4.27 7.43
C PHE A 93 -16.09 4.41 6.14
N GLN A 94 -14.80 4.55 6.32
CA GLN A 94 -13.82 4.64 5.26
C GLN A 94 -12.92 3.41 5.30
N HIS A 95 -12.66 2.80 4.15
CA HIS A 95 -11.67 1.74 3.99
C HIS A 95 -10.50 2.21 3.15
N LEU A 96 -9.29 2.07 3.67
CA LEU A 96 -8.05 2.11 2.91
C LEU A 96 -7.60 0.67 2.64
N TYR A 97 -7.56 0.30 1.36
CA TYR A 97 -7.08 -1.00 0.88
C TYR A 97 -5.59 -0.91 0.59
N ILE A 98 -4.79 -1.77 1.22
CA ILE A 98 -3.33 -1.72 1.23
C ILE A 98 -2.79 -3.05 0.70
N PRO A 99 -2.28 -3.12 -0.55
CA PRO A 99 -1.64 -4.34 -1.05
C PRO A 99 -0.38 -4.68 -0.25
N ASP A 100 -0.25 -5.93 0.22
CA ASP A 100 0.90 -6.37 1.03
C ASP A 100 2.24 -6.15 0.31
N ALA A 101 2.30 -6.46 -0.99
CA ALA A 101 3.51 -6.22 -1.78
C ALA A 101 3.91 -4.74 -1.84
N ALA A 102 2.94 -3.82 -1.94
CA ALA A 102 3.20 -2.39 -1.98
C ALA A 102 3.63 -1.84 -0.60
N LEU A 103 3.03 -2.35 0.48
CA LEU A 103 3.43 -2.03 1.85
C LEU A 103 4.87 -2.49 2.14
N ARG A 104 5.22 -3.73 1.75
CA ARG A 104 6.58 -4.27 1.93
C ARG A 104 7.61 -3.53 1.10
N ALA A 105 7.27 -3.13 -0.11
CA ALA A 105 8.14 -2.31 -0.94
C ALA A 105 8.37 -0.93 -0.31
N PHE A 106 7.32 -0.30 0.22
CA PHE A 106 7.45 0.97 0.97
C PHE A 106 8.37 0.81 2.19
N ALA A 107 8.21 -0.27 2.97
CA ALA A 107 9.07 -0.55 4.12
C ALA A 107 10.55 -0.68 3.73
N ALA A 108 10.84 -1.41 2.65
CA ALA A 108 12.21 -1.59 2.17
C ALA A 108 12.83 -0.31 1.62
N GLU A 109 12.05 0.43 0.85
CA GLU A 109 12.55 1.54 0.06
C GLU A 109 12.61 2.87 0.83
N VAL A 110 11.70 3.09 1.77
CA VAL A 110 11.56 4.36 2.49
C VAL A 110 12.07 4.27 3.91
N LEU A 111 11.83 3.13 4.56
CA LEU A 111 12.16 2.95 5.99
C LEU A 111 13.40 2.07 6.21
N GLU A 112 13.99 1.52 5.17
CA GLU A 112 15.10 0.56 5.23
C GLU A 112 14.80 -0.66 6.14
N ILE A 113 13.51 -0.97 6.34
CA ILE A 113 13.05 -2.12 7.11
C ILE A 113 13.06 -3.36 6.20
N ASP A 114 13.61 -4.48 6.71
CA ASP A 114 13.49 -5.77 6.03
C ASP A 114 12.00 -6.13 5.82
N PRO A 115 11.52 -6.19 4.57
CA PRO A 115 10.10 -6.43 4.28
C PRO A 115 9.60 -7.78 4.79
N ALA A 116 10.49 -8.78 4.96
CA ALA A 116 10.11 -10.08 5.51
C ALA A 116 9.68 -9.99 7.00
N ARG A 117 10.10 -8.93 7.69
CA ARG A 117 9.73 -8.67 9.08
C ARG A 117 8.41 -7.91 9.22
N VAL A 118 7.92 -7.28 8.15
CA VAL A 118 6.67 -6.52 8.19
C VAL A 118 5.49 -7.45 8.43
N ALA A 119 4.78 -7.25 9.53
CA ALA A 119 3.56 -7.95 9.88
C ALA A 119 2.61 -6.98 10.58
N LEU A 120 1.55 -6.59 9.91
CA LEU A 120 0.53 -5.76 10.53
C LEU A 120 -0.28 -6.61 11.53
N PRO A 121 -0.54 -6.10 12.74
CA PRO A 121 -1.40 -6.77 13.71
C PRO A 121 -2.86 -6.68 13.29
N GLU A 122 -3.68 -7.59 13.76
CA GLU A 122 -5.12 -7.44 13.70
C GLU A 122 -5.58 -6.59 14.88
N VAL A 123 -6.25 -5.46 14.59
CA VAL A 123 -6.72 -4.49 15.59
C VAL A 123 -8.20 -4.21 15.37
N THR A 124 -8.98 -4.15 16.44
CA THR A 124 -10.40 -3.82 16.40
C THR A 124 -10.69 -2.71 17.40
N TYR A 125 -11.33 -1.63 16.94
CA TYR A 125 -11.78 -0.48 17.72
C TYR A 125 -10.68 0.24 18.53
N ALA A 126 -9.56 0.50 17.89
CA ALA A 126 -8.52 1.30 18.48
C ALA A 126 -8.75 2.80 18.28
N GLU A 127 -8.23 3.60 19.20
CA GLU A 127 -8.16 5.05 19.09
C GLU A 127 -6.73 5.46 18.72
N ASP A 128 -6.61 6.31 17.68
CA ASP A 128 -5.35 6.95 17.30
C ASP A 128 -5.66 8.25 16.54
N ALA A 129 -5.70 9.36 17.25
CA ALA A 129 -6.02 10.66 16.67
C ALA A 129 -5.03 11.08 15.57
N ALA A 130 -3.77 10.67 15.66
CA ALA A 130 -2.77 10.98 14.65
C ALA A 130 -3.03 10.22 13.34
N LEU A 131 -3.45 8.96 13.43
CA LEU A 131 -3.80 8.17 12.25
C LEU A 131 -5.13 8.63 11.63
N VAL A 132 -6.12 9.01 12.45
CA VAL A 132 -7.37 9.63 11.99
C VAL A 132 -7.10 10.91 11.21
N ALA A 133 -6.25 11.80 11.72
CA ALA A 133 -5.88 13.04 11.02
C ALA A 133 -5.19 12.78 9.68
N ARG A 134 -4.31 11.78 9.59
CA ARG A 134 -3.64 11.38 8.34
C ARG A 134 -4.63 10.80 7.32
N LEU A 135 -5.60 10.01 7.75
CA LEU A 135 -6.65 9.48 6.88
C LEU A 135 -7.56 10.60 6.36
N ALA A 136 -7.89 11.58 7.19
CA ALA A 136 -8.64 12.76 6.78
C ALA A 136 -7.86 13.60 5.75
N ALA A 137 -6.55 13.80 5.95
CA ALA A 137 -5.69 14.48 4.98
C ALA A 137 -5.61 13.73 3.65
N LEU A 138 -5.54 12.39 3.68
CA LEU A 138 -5.56 11.56 2.47
C LEU A 138 -6.89 11.69 1.72
N GLU A 139 -8.01 11.72 2.43
CA GLU A 139 -9.33 11.89 1.83
C GLU A 139 -9.48 13.27 1.19
N ALA A 140 -9.07 14.33 1.88
CA ALA A 140 -9.17 15.72 1.42
C ALA A 140 -8.21 16.06 0.28
N ALA A 141 -7.17 15.26 0.05
CA ALA A 141 -6.15 15.53 -0.95
C ALA A 141 -6.74 15.57 -2.38
N ALA A 142 -6.85 16.73 -3.00
CA ALA A 142 -7.44 16.89 -4.33
C ALA A 142 -6.50 16.42 -5.45
N ALA A 143 -5.22 16.76 -5.37
CA ALA A 143 -4.24 16.42 -6.41
C ALA A 143 -3.60 15.03 -6.16
N PRO A 144 -3.31 14.24 -7.21
CA PRO A 144 -2.73 12.91 -7.09
C PRO A 144 -1.41 12.85 -6.30
N HIS A 145 -0.52 13.83 -6.48
CA HIS A 145 0.75 13.88 -5.78
C HIS A 145 0.58 14.20 -4.28
N ILE A 146 -0.41 15.05 -3.91
CA ILE A 146 -0.76 15.34 -2.52
C ILE A 146 -1.36 14.08 -1.87
N ALA A 147 -2.25 13.39 -2.56
CA ALA A 147 -2.81 12.12 -2.10
C ALA A 147 -1.71 11.06 -1.89
N ARG A 148 -0.70 11.04 -2.76
CA ARG A 148 0.44 10.14 -2.62
C ARG A 148 1.28 10.44 -1.37
N ALA A 149 1.57 11.72 -1.13
CA ALA A 149 2.29 12.13 0.07
C ALA A 149 1.49 11.78 1.35
N ALA A 150 0.19 12.07 1.37
CA ALA A 150 -0.68 11.72 2.49
C ALA A 150 -0.78 10.20 2.72
N LEU A 151 -0.86 9.41 1.65
CA LEU A 151 -0.81 7.94 1.75
C LEU A 151 0.50 7.46 2.40
N TRP A 152 1.63 8.04 2.03
CA TRP A 152 2.92 7.68 2.61
C TRP A 152 3.00 8.00 4.11
N GLU A 153 2.41 9.11 4.54
CA GLU A 153 2.28 9.44 5.97
C GLU A 153 1.44 8.39 6.73
N VAL A 154 0.36 7.89 6.11
CA VAL A 154 -0.42 6.78 6.69
C VAL A 154 0.43 5.50 6.78
N LEU A 155 1.11 5.10 5.70
CA LEU A 155 1.95 3.90 5.68
C LEU A 155 3.13 3.99 6.66
N HIS A 156 3.77 5.18 6.73
CA HIS A 156 4.83 5.44 7.69
C HIS A 156 4.33 5.24 9.11
N HIS A 157 3.18 5.83 9.47
CA HIS A 157 2.59 5.69 10.79
C HIS A 157 2.28 4.22 11.11
N LEU A 158 1.64 3.48 10.19
CA LEU A 158 1.34 2.05 10.36
C LEU A 158 2.58 1.18 10.57
N LEU A 159 3.72 1.55 9.98
CA LEU A 159 4.94 0.76 10.06
C LEU A 159 5.89 1.17 11.21
N THR A 160 5.77 2.40 11.72
CA THR A 160 6.68 2.90 12.75
C THR A 160 6.03 3.04 14.12
N HIS A 161 4.71 3.16 14.20
CA HIS A 161 4.01 3.31 15.46
C HIS A 161 3.77 1.95 16.14
N GLY A 162 4.22 1.77 17.37
CA GLY A 162 4.26 0.49 18.07
C GLY A 162 2.92 -0.26 18.22
N ARG A 163 1.79 0.45 18.21
CA ARG A 163 0.45 -0.16 18.27
C ARG A 163 0.07 -0.87 16.98
N TRP A 164 0.49 -0.35 15.83
CA TRP A 164 0.10 -0.83 14.50
C TRP A 164 1.12 -1.76 13.88
N HIS A 165 2.32 -1.75 14.40
CA HIS A 165 3.48 -2.40 13.81
C HIS A 165 3.90 -3.63 14.61
N GLY A 166 3.77 -4.80 14.00
CA GLY A 166 4.34 -6.05 14.50
C GLY A 166 5.57 -6.43 13.67
N LEU A 167 6.72 -6.64 14.32
CA LEU A 167 7.88 -7.25 13.67
C LEU A 167 7.88 -8.75 13.98
N ARG A 168 7.75 -9.58 12.96
CA ARG A 168 8.04 -11.00 13.08
C ARG A 168 9.55 -11.18 13.21
N GLU A 169 9.98 -12.12 14.05
CA GLU A 169 11.36 -12.62 13.95
C GLU A 169 11.58 -13.14 12.53
N ALA A 170 12.67 -12.69 11.90
CA ALA A 170 13.01 -13.07 10.55
C ALA A 170 13.37 -14.56 10.47
N ARG A 171 12.39 -15.43 10.35
CA ARG A 171 12.62 -16.80 9.88
C ARG A 171 12.76 -16.76 8.38
N ALA A 172 13.94 -16.38 7.92
CA ALA A 172 14.30 -16.37 6.51
C ALA A 172 14.42 -17.81 5.99
N ARG A 173 13.31 -18.41 5.58
CA ARG A 173 13.35 -19.55 4.67
C ARG A 173 13.16 -19.01 3.25
N GLY A 174 14.26 -18.90 2.49
CA GLY A 174 14.24 -18.65 1.05
C GLY A 174 14.32 -17.19 0.59
N GLY A 175 14.54 -16.21 1.46
CA GLY A 175 14.81 -14.81 1.10
C GLY A 175 16.31 -14.48 1.01
N LEU A 176 16.64 -13.24 0.58
CA LEU A 176 18.00 -12.72 0.63
C LEU A 176 18.38 -12.35 2.08
N PRO A 177 19.67 -12.49 2.45
CA PRO A 177 20.15 -11.95 3.72
C PRO A 177 19.85 -10.44 3.84
N PRO A 178 19.43 -9.95 5.01
CA PRO A 178 19.00 -8.55 5.18
C PRO A 178 20.06 -7.51 4.75
N ALA A 179 21.33 -7.75 5.05
CA ALA A 179 22.41 -6.85 4.66
C ALA A 179 22.60 -6.79 3.12
N LEU A 180 22.46 -7.92 2.46
CA LEU A 180 22.53 -8.01 1.01
C LEU A 180 21.31 -7.36 0.35
N LEU A 181 20.11 -7.61 0.89
CA LEU A 181 18.89 -6.98 0.41
C LEU A 181 19.01 -5.45 0.51
N ARG A 182 19.41 -4.91 1.66
CA ARG A 182 19.64 -3.46 1.81
C ARG A 182 20.65 -2.92 0.80
N ARG A 183 21.76 -3.61 0.58
CA ARG A 183 22.77 -3.20 -0.42
C ARG A 183 22.20 -3.11 -1.82
N ILE A 184 21.41 -4.12 -2.23
CA ILE A 184 20.79 -4.16 -3.55
C ILE A 184 19.70 -3.11 -3.69
N THR A 185 18.80 -2.99 -2.71
CA THR A 185 17.72 -2.00 -2.77
C THR A 185 18.26 -0.57 -2.74
N ARG A 186 19.28 -0.29 -1.94
CA ARG A 186 19.97 0.99 -1.90
C ARG A 186 20.61 1.32 -3.26
N SER A 187 21.35 0.41 -3.86
CA SER A 187 21.96 0.62 -5.19
C SER A 187 20.93 1.01 -6.24
N VAL A 188 19.74 0.37 -6.22
CA VAL A 188 18.66 0.70 -7.15
C VAL A 188 18.00 2.03 -6.83
N THR A 189 17.82 2.38 -5.55
CA THR A 189 17.16 3.62 -5.16
C THR A 189 18.02 4.86 -5.29
N GLU A 190 19.34 4.74 -5.10
CA GLU A 190 20.30 5.83 -5.24
C GLU A 190 20.62 6.18 -6.71
N ALA A 191 20.57 5.19 -7.61
CA ALA A 191 20.86 5.37 -9.03
C ALA A 191 19.81 4.66 -9.91
N PRO A 192 18.53 5.05 -9.88
CA PRO A 192 17.45 4.34 -10.58
C PRO A 192 17.62 4.37 -12.11
N GLU A 193 18.31 5.36 -12.65
CA GLU A 193 18.64 5.50 -14.08
C GLU A 193 19.64 4.46 -14.58
N ALA A 194 20.46 3.91 -13.70
CA ALA A 194 21.49 2.95 -14.06
C ALA A 194 20.90 1.64 -14.64
N PRO A 195 21.67 0.91 -15.48
CA PRO A 195 21.23 -0.36 -16.04
C PRO A 195 21.29 -1.49 -15.00
N HIS A 196 20.25 -1.62 -14.17
CA HIS A 196 20.13 -2.71 -13.20
C HIS A 196 19.68 -4.02 -13.89
N ARG A 197 20.61 -4.69 -14.56
CA ARG A 197 20.32 -5.98 -15.22
C ARG A 197 20.15 -7.07 -14.17
N LEU A 198 19.25 -8.02 -14.45
CA LEU A 198 18.99 -9.14 -13.54
C LEU A 198 20.28 -9.94 -13.23
N ALA A 199 21.09 -10.17 -14.25
CA ALA A 199 22.38 -10.86 -14.12
C ALA A 199 23.33 -10.15 -13.15
N ASP A 200 23.43 -8.82 -13.23
CA ASP A 200 24.34 -8.02 -12.39
C ASP A 200 23.89 -8.07 -10.93
N LEU A 201 22.58 -7.92 -10.69
CA LEU A 201 22.01 -8.01 -9.34
C LEU A 201 22.13 -9.43 -8.75
N ALA A 202 21.98 -10.46 -9.58
CA ALA A 202 22.16 -11.85 -9.18
C ALA A 202 23.63 -12.15 -8.83
N ALA A 203 24.57 -11.63 -9.62
CA ALA A 203 26.01 -11.75 -9.35
C ALA A 203 26.39 -11.09 -8.03
N LEU A 204 25.84 -9.89 -7.72
CA LEU A 204 26.02 -9.24 -6.42
C LEU A 204 25.53 -10.09 -5.24
N ALA A 205 24.55 -10.94 -5.49
CA ALA A 205 24.00 -11.87 -4.49
C ALA A 205 24.73 -13.21 -4.43
N GLY A 206 25.64 -13.50 -5.34
CA GLY A 206 26.28 -14.81 -5.47
C GLY A 206 25.29 -15.92 -5.86
N LEU A 207 24.22 -15.57 -6.57
CA LEU A 207 23.14 -16.47 -6.95
C LEU A 207 22.97 -16.55 -8.48
N SER A 208 22.38 -17.64 -8.97
CA SER A 208 21.85 -17.66 -10.34
C SER A 208 20.67 -16.70 -10.47
N GLU A 209 20.38 -16.20 -11.68
CA GLU A 209 19.25 -15.30 -11.93
C GLU A 209 17.91 -15.86 -11.43
N PHE A 210 17.68 -17.15 -11.65
CA PHE A 210 16.47 -17.84 -11.19
C PHE A 210 16.35 -17.84 -9.66
N HIS A 211 17.41 -18.20 -8.94
CA HIS A 211 17.43 -18.21 -7.48
C HIS A 211 17.32 -16.80 -6.90
N PHE A 212 18.05 -15.84 -7.51
CA PHE A 212 17.96 -14.44 -7.12
C PHE A 212 16.55 -13.89 -7.29
N HIS A 213 15.93 -14.08 -8.47
CA HIS A 213 14.57 -13.64 -8.74
C HIS A 213 13.56 -14.14 -7.69
N ARG A 214 13.65 -15.45 -7.35
CA ARG A 214 12.80 -16.07 -6.34
C ARG A 214 13.06 -15.52 -4.94
N ALA A 215 14.32 -15.43 -4.53
CA ALA A 215 14.71 -14.95 -3.21
C ALA A 215 14.39 -13.46 -3.04
N PHE A 216 14.66 -12.63 -4.05
CA PHE A 216 14.32 -11.20 -4.04
C PHE A 216 12.81 -10.98 -3.94
N ARG A 217 12.02 -11.71 -4.75
CA ARG A 217 10.56 -11.65 -4.66
C ARG A 217 10.03 -12.15 -3.31
N GLY A 218 10.63 -13.18 -2.75
CA GLY A 218 10.30 -13.67 -1.40
C GLY A 218 10.58 -12.63 -0.31
N SER A 219 11.63 -11.82 -0.48
CA SER A 219 11.99 -10.76 0.45
C SER A 219 11.18 -9.48 0.28
N THR A 220 10.90 -9.06 -0.99
CA THR A 220 10.32 -7.73 -1.27
C THR A 220 8.85 -7.76 -1.70
N GLY A 221 8.34 -8.94 -2.07
CA GLY A 221 7.03 -9.07 -2.72
C GLY A 221 7.04 -8.68 -4.20
N LEU A 222 8.12 -8.09 -4.71
CA LEU A 222 8.26 -7.61 -6.09
C LEU A 222 9.32 -8.42 -6.85
N THR A 223 9.16 -8.48 -8.17
CA THR A 223 10.27 -8.95 -9.03
C THR A 223 11.39 -7.92 -9.04
N PRO A 224 12.66 -8.30 -9.29
CA PRO A 224 13.78 -7.34 -9.41
C PRO A 224 13.50 -6.21 -10.41
N GLN A 225 13.00 -6.55 -11.61
CA GLN A 225 12.62 -5.56 -12.62
C GLN A 225 11.45 -4.67 -12.17
N GLY A 226 10.45 -5.23 -11.49
CA GLY A 226 9.33 -4.45 -10.93
C GLY A 226 9.79 -3.46 -9.86
N PHE A 227 10.80 -3.85 -9.07
CA PHE A 227 11.41 -2.97 -8.07
C PHE A 227 12.18 -1.81 -8.75
N VAL A 228 12.99 -2.10 -9.78
CA VAL A 228 13.70 -1.07 -10.57
C VAL A 228 12.71 -0.12 -11.25
N GLU A 229 11.66 -0.65 -11.92
CA GLU A 229 10.62 0.17 -12.57
C GLU A 229 9.97 1.11 -11.57
N ARG A 230 9.67 0.61 -10.37
CA ARG A 230 9.07 1.40 -9.30
C ARG A 230 10.02 2.50 -8.78
N ALA A 231 11.31 2.21 -8.61
CA ALA A 231 12.31 3.22 -8.23
C ALA A 231 12.43 4.33 -9.27
N ARG A 232 12.43 3.99 -10.55
CA ARG A 232 12.42 4.94 -11.68
C ARG A 232 11.17 5.83 -11.70
N ILE A 233 9.99 5.25 -11.46
CA ILE A 233 8.75 6.03 -11.37
C ILE A 233 8.80 7.02 -10.21
N ARG A 234 9.34 6.62 -9.06
CA ARG A 234 9.51 7.53 -7.91
C ARG A 234 10.46 8.69 -8.22
N ALA A 235 11.58 8.42 -8.88
CA ALA A 235 12.50 9.47 -9.33
C ALA A 235 11.85 10.41 -10.34
N ALA A 236 10.95 9.91 -11.19
CA ALA A 236 10.22 10.69 -12.18
C ALA A 236 9.16 11.63 -11.57
N GLU A 237 8.52 11.27 -10.46
CA GLU A 237 7.43 12.03 -9.85
C GLU A 237 7.76 13.52 -9.60
N PRO A 238 8.85 13.86 -8.88
CA PRO A 238 9.17 15.25 -8.63
C PRO A 238 9.56 16.02 -9.89
N LEU A 239 10.16 15.35 -10.88
CA LEU A 239 10.52 15.98 -12.15
C LEU A 239 9.27 16.30 -12.97
N ILE A 240 8.31 15.37 -13.02
CA ILE A 240 7.01 15.58 -13.66
C ILE A 240 6.24 16.70 -12.96
N ALA A 241 6.20 16.71 -11.63
CA ALA A 241 5.50 17.74 -10.86
C ALA A 241 6.07 19.15 -11.10
N ARG A 242 7.39 19.27 -11.31
CA ARG A 242 8.07 20.52 -11.67
C ARG A 242 7.87 20.94 -13.13
N GLY A 243 7.16 20.17 -13.94
CA GLY A 243 6.87 20.51 -15.32
C GLY A 243 7.94 20.11 -16.33
N MET A 244 8.98 19.35 -15.97
CA MET A 244 10.02 18.88 -16.90
C MET A 244 9.41 18.15 -18.10
N PRO A 245 9.92 18.34 -19.33
CA PRO A 245 9.47 17.60 -20.51
C PRO A 245 9.59 16.09 -20.31
N LEU A 246 8.56 15.33 -20.72
CA LEU A 246 8.53 13.87 -20.44
C LEU A 246 9.66 13.10 -21.13
N ALA A 247 10.21 13.59 -22.24
CA ALA A 247 11.36 12.98 -22.87
C ALA A 247 12.62 13.12 -22.01
N GLU A 248 12.81 14.30 -21.39
CA GLU A 248 13.93 14.55 -20.49
C GLU A 248 13.76 13.74 -19.17
N VAL A 249 12.55 13.67 -18.63
CA VAL A 249 12.25 12.82 -17.47
C VAL A 249 12.54 11.36 -17.76
N ALA A 250 12.16 10.86 -18.94
CA ALA A 250 12.41 9.48 -19.33
C ALA A 250 13.92 9.19 -19.37
N ALA A 251 14.71 10.05 -19.99
CA ALA A 251 16.15 9.92 -20.03
C ALA A 251 16.78 10.00 -18.63
N ALA A 252 16.39 10.97 -17.82
CA ALA A 252 16.92 11.18 -16.47
C ALA A 252 16.60 10.02 -15.50
N CYS A 253 15.51 9.26 -15.75
CA CYS A 253 15.09 8.15 -14.90
C CYS A 253 15.34 6.77 -15.48
N GLY A 254 16.07 6.66 -16.62
CA GLY A 254 16.48 5.38 -17.21
C GLY A 254 15.36 4.65 -17.96
N PHE A 255 14.32 5.34 -18.42
CA PHE A 255 13.34 4.80 -19.36
C PHE A 255 13.84 4.89 -20.80
N ALA A 256 13.48 3.93 -21.64
CA ALA A 256 13.88 3.92 -23.04
C ALA A 256 13.39 5.16 -23.83
N ASP A 257 12.15 5.59 -23.53
CA ASP A 257 11.50 6.73 -24.15
C ASP A 257 10.32 7.25 -23.28
N HIS A 258 9.73 8.39 -23.70
CA HIS A 258 8.58 8.99 -23.00
C HIS A 258 7.33 8.13 -23.04
N SER A 259 7.17 7.27 -24.05
CA SER A 259 6.01 6.36 -24.15
C SER A 259 6.12 5.23 -23.16
N HIS A 260 7.33 4.69 -22.97
CA HIS A 260 7.63 3.71 -21.91
C HIS A 260 7.38 4.31 -20.53
N LEU A 261 7.92 5.50 -20.24
CA LEU A 261 7.65 6.23 -19.00
C LEU A 261 6.13 6.41 -18.78
N THR A 262 5.39 6.87 -19.80
CA THR A 262 3.95 7.13 -19.67
C THR A 262 3.15 5.88 -19.35
N ARG A 263 3.46 4.75 -20.00
CA ARG A 263 2.81 3.45 -19.72
C ARG A 263 3.12 2.97 -18.30
N ALA A 264 4.39 2.98 -17.91
CA ALA A 264 4.84 2.57 -16.58
C ALA A 264 4.24 3.47 -15.49
N PHE A 265 4.23 4.78 -15.71
CA PHE A 265 3.68 5.76 -14.78
C PHE A 265 2.16 5.56 -14.58
N ARG A 266 1.40 5.40 -15.69
CA ARG A 266 -0.06 5.14 -15.60
C ARG A 266 -0.35 3.82 -14.88
N LYS A 267 0.42 2.77 -15.17
CA LYS A 267 0.30 1.48 -14.47
C LYS A 267 0.55 1.62 -12.98
N ALA A 268 1.57 2.39 -12.60
CA ALA A 268 1.98 2.55 -11.22
C ALA A 268 1.10 3.55 -10.43
N ARG A 269 0.64 4.64 -11.06
CA ARG A 269 -0.05 5.75 -10.37
C ARG A 269 -1.55 5.86 -10.68
N GLY A 270 -2.06 5.01 -11.57
CA GLY A 270 -3.48 5.06 -12.00
C GLY A 270 -3.82 6.23 -12.92
N VAL A 271 -2.95 7.23 -13.04
CA VAL A 271 -3.13 8.45 -13.83
C VAL A 271 -1.97 8.71 -14.78
N ALA A 272 -2.21 9.46 -15.84
CA ALA A 272 -1.15 9.87 -16.76
C ALA A 272 -0.23 10.93 -16.12
N PRO A 273 1.05 11.04 -16.56
CA PRO A 273 1.95 12.10 -16.10
C PRO A 273 1.40 13.51 -16.25
N SER A 274 0.58 13.77 -17.28
CA SER A 274 -0.07 15.07 -17.51
C SER A 274 -1.10 15.44 -16.43
N VAL A 275 -1.75 14.44 -15.84
CA VAL A 275 -2.69 14.63 -14.71
C VAL A 275 -1.93 14.84 -13.42
N TRP A 276 -0.78 14.18 -13.27
CA TRP A 276 0.10 14.31 -12.10
C TRP A 276 0.69 15.72 -11.93
N ARG A 277 0.90 16.44 -13.05
CA ARG A 277 1.38 17.83 -13.10
C ARG A 277 0.40 18.86 -12.56
N LYS A 278 -0.90 18.61 -12.68
CA LYS A 278 -1.91 19.59 -12.29
C LYS A 278 -1.93 19.75 -10.77
N PRO A 279 -1.89 20.99 -10.28
CA PRO A 279 -2.05 21.30 -8.85
C PRO A 279 -3.41 20.87 -8.32
#